data_3d58c35f7231e5e5e95558ba56ca4fbf
#
_entry.id   3d58c35f7231e5e5e95558ba56ca4fbf
#
_cell.length_a   1.000
_cell.length_b   1.000
_cell.length_c   1.000
_cell.angle_alpha   90.00
_cell.angle_beta   90.00
_cell.angle_gamma   90.00
#
_symmetry.space_group_name_H-M   'P 1'
#
loop_
_entity.id
_entity.type
_entity.pdbx_description
1 polymer ?
#
loop_
_entity_poly.entity_id
_entity_poly.type
_entity_poly.pdbx_seq_one_letter_code
_entity_poly.pdbx_strand_id
1 'polypeptide(L)'
;MTEYRIDDLARVSGTTTRNIRGYQERGLLPQPLRRGRVAIYTEKHLRNLRAINKLLGSGFTLKHIATFMTNPGARIGDALGLNEILDEHWSSTAR
;
A
#
# COMPACT_ATOMS: atom_id res chain seq x y z
N MET A 1 -6.08 14.17 12.22
CA MET A 1 -5.85 12.99 11.37
C MET A 1 -6.46 13.24 10.00
N THR A 2 -5.68 13.02 8.95
CA THR A 2 -6.14 13.29 7.60
C THR A 2 -6.97 12.12 7.07
N GLU A 3 -8.13 12.44 6.56
CA GLU A 3 -9.03 11.46 5.95
C GLU A 3 -9.19 11.77 4.47
N TYR A 4 -9.26 10.73 3.66
CA TYR A 4 -9.40 10.87 2.21
C TYR A 4 -10.58 10.05 1.73
N ARG A 5 -11.28 10.57 0.73
CA ARG A 5 -12.13 9.73 -0.11
C ARG A 5 -11.26 9.12 -1.20
N ILE A 6 -11.79 8.13 -1.89
CA ILE A 6 -10.98 7.41 -2.88
C ILE A 6 -10.43 8.34 -3.97
N ASP A 7 -11.20 9.32 -4.40
CA ASP A 7 -10.76 10.27 -5.42
C ASP A 7 -9.60 11.14 -4.93
N ASP A 8 -9.67 11.58 -3.67
CA ASP A 8 -8.61 12.37 -3.07
C ASP A 8 -7.35 11.52 -2.87
N LEU A 9 -7.52 10.29 -2.41
CA LEU A 9 -6.40 9.37 -2.23
C LEU A 9 -5.72 9.08 -3.56
N ALA A 10 -6.49 8.89 -4.62
CA ALA A 10 -5.95 8.68 -5.96
C ALA A 10 -5.10 9.87 -6.39
N ARG A 11 -5.58 11.07 -6.16
CA ARG A 11 -4.87 12.30 -6.56
C ARG A 11 -3.56 12.47 -5.80
N VAL A 12 -3.58 12.32 -4.48
CA VAL A 12 -2.37 12.56 -3.67
C VAL A 12 -1.36 11.41 -3.77
N SER A 13 -1.81 10.21 -4.09
CA SER A 13 -0.91 9.06 -4.21
C SER A 13 -0.40 8.83 -5.63
N GLY A 14 -1.00 9.48 -6.62
CA GLY A 14 -0.67 9.23 -8.02
C GLY A 14 -1.15 7.87 -8.51
N THR A 15 -2.12 7.26 -7.83
CA THR A 15 -2.65 5.94 -8.18
C THR A 15 -4.11 6.10 -8.58
N THR A 16 -4.53 5.44 -9.66
CA THR A 16 -5.91 5.52 -10.11
C THR A 16 -6.87 4.86 -9.11
N THR A 17 -8.13 5.31 -9.09
CA THR A 17 -9.14 4.69 -8.24
C THR A 17 -9.31 3.22 -8.57
N ARG A 18 -9.19 2.88 -9.85
CA ARG A 18 -9.26 1.49 -10.31
C ARG A 18 -8.15 0.64 -9.68
N ASN A 19 -6.92 1.15 -9.68
CA ASN A 19 -5.79 0.44 -9.09
C ASN A 19 -5.92 0.33 -7.58
N ILE A 20 -6.39 1.37 -6.92
CA ILE A 20 -6.63 1.33 -5.48
C ILE A 20 -7.60 0.20 -5.12
N ARG A 21 -8.71 0.10 -5.84
CA ARG A 21 -9.68 -0.96 -5.63
C ARG A 21 -9.11 -2.34 -5.93
N GLY A 22 -8.32 -2.45 -7.00
CA GLY A 22 -7.63 -3.70 -7.35
C GLY A 22 -6.67 -4.14 -6.26
N TYR A 23 -5.94 -3.21 -5.67
CA TYR A 23 -5.02 -3.53 -4.57
C TYR A 23 -5.78 -3.99 -3.33
N GLN A 24 -6.92 -3.38 -3.04
CA GLN A 24 -7.76 -3.83 -1.92
C GLN A 24 -8.26 -5.25 -2.14
N GLU A 25 -8.71 -5.57 -3.34
CA GLU A 25 -9.19 -6.91 -3.68
C GLU A 25 -8.09 -7.96 -3.54
N ARG A 26 -6.84 -7.58 -3.79
CA ARG A 26 -5.68 -8.47 -3.69
C ARG A 26 -5.10 -8.52 -2.29
N GLY A 27 -5.65 -7.78 -1.34
CA GLY A 27 -5.14 -7.74 0.02
C GLY A 27 -3.90 -6.89 0.21
N LEU A 28 -3.56 -6.05 -0.76
CA LEU A 28 -2.39 -5.17 -0.68
C LEU A 28 -2.66 -3.92 0.15
N LEU A 29 -3.91 -3.54 0.28
CA LEU A 29 -4.33 -2.41 1.09
C LEU A 29 -5.33 -2.88 2.13
N PRO A 30 -5.29 -2.33 3.34
CA PRO A 30 -6.33 -2.59 4.31
C PRO A 30 -7.67 -2.03 3.81
N GLN A 31 -8.75 -2.57 4.33
CA GLN A 31 -10.07 -2.08 3.99
C GLN A 31 -10.25 -0.66 4.49
N PRO A 32 -10.97 0.19 3.76
CA PRO A 32 -11.25 1.54 4.24
C PRO A 32 -12.20 1.52 5.42
N LEU A 33 -12.16 2.57 6.21
CA LEU A 33 -13.18 2.79 7.22
C LEU A 33 -14.49 3.13 6.51
N ARG A 34 -15.61 2.77 7.11
CA ARG A 34 -16.92 3.09 6.58
C ARG A 34 -17.60 4.12 7.47
N ARG A 35 -18.09 5.18 6.85
CA ARG A 35 -18.92 6.17 7.51
C ARG A 35 -20.21 6.24 6.73
N GLY A 36 -21.19 5.43 7.14
CA GLY A 36 -22.37 5.19 6.35
C GLY A 36 -21.99 4.43 5.08
N ARG A 37 -22.32 5.00 3.93
CA ARG A 37 -21.98 4.40 2.63
C ARG A 37 -20.66 4.90 2.05
N VAL A 38 -19.98 5.79 2.78
CA VAL A 38 -18.77 6.43 2.29
C VAL A 38 -17.55 5.69 2.80
N ALA A 39 -16.66 5.32 1.88
CA ALA A 39 -15.37 4.72 2.22
C ALA A 39 -14.41 5.85 2.59
N ILE A 40 -13.77 5.73 3.74
CA ILE A 40 -12.81 6.72 4.24
C ILE A 40 -11.44 6.07 4.33
N TYR A 41 -10.47 6.68 3.70
CA TYR A 41 -9.08 6.24 3.69
C TYR A 41 -8.24 7.16 4.58
N THR A 42 -7.16 6.64 5.12
CA THR A 42 -6.32 7.37 6.07
C THR A 42 -4.88 7.50 5.55
N GLU A 43 -4.04 8.17 6.35
CA GLU A 43 -2.61 8.26 6.03
C GLU A 43 -1.96 6.88 5.86
N LYS A 44 -2.45 5.88 6.58
CA LYS A 44 -1.94 4.51 6.45
C LYS A 44 -2.14 3.99 5.03
N HIS A 45 -3.29 4.25 4.45
CA HIS A 45 -3.55 3.86 3.05
C HIS A 45 -2.61 4.59 2.10
N LEU A 46 -2.39 5.88 2.34
CA LEU A 46 -1.49 6.66 1.50
C LEU A 46 -0.06 6.13 1.57
N ARG A 47 0.42 5.83 2.78
CA ARG A 47 1.75 5.25 2.94
C ARG A 47 1.89 3.92 2.22
N ASN A 48 0.87 3.06 2.32
CA ASN A 48 0.88 1.78 1.64
C ASN A 48 0.94 1.94 0.13
N LEU A 49 0.16 2.87 -0.41
CA LEU A 49 0.18 3.14 -1.86
C LEU A 49 1.53 3.66 -2.32
N ARG A 50 2.15 4.55 -1.55
CA ARG A 50 3.47 5.06 -1.87
C ARG A 50 4.52 3.95 -1.86
N ALA A 51 4.43 3.03 -0.89
CA ALA A 51 5.33 1.88 -0.83
C ALA A 51 5.14 0.96 -2.04
N ILE A 52 3.90 0.67 -2.40
CA ILE A 52 3.60 -0.15 -3.58
C ILE A 52 4.17 0.49 -4.83
N ASN A 53 3.92 1.78 -5.02
CA ASN A 53 4.41 2.50 -6.19
C ASN A 53 5.95 2.52 -6.25
N LYS A 54 6.60 2.68 -5.11
CA LYS A 54 8.05 2.65 -5.03
C LYS A 54 8.60 1.29 -5.43
N LEU A 55 7.99 0.22 -4.95
CA LEU A 55 8.41 -1.14 -5.29
C LEU A 55 8.21 -1.45 -6.77
N LEU A 56 7.08 -1.04 -7.32
CA LEU A 56 6.82 -1.20 -8.76
C LEU A 56 7.85 -0.43 -9.58
N GLY A 57 8.18 0.79 -9.16
CA GLY A 57 9.21 1.60 -9.82
C GLY A 57 10.60 1.01 -9.72
N SER A 58 10.83 0.14 -8.74
CA SER A 58 12.11 -0.55 -8.56
C SER A 58 12.19 -1.88 -9.32
N GLY A 59 11.13 -2.24 -10.06
CA GLY A 59 11.12 -3.42 -10.89
C GLY A 59 10.44 -4.65 -10.29
N PHE A 60 9.88 -4.53 -9.09
CA PHE A 60 9.14 -5.65 -8.49
C PHE A 60 7.75 -5.74 -9.11
N THR A 61 7.23 -6.97 -9.24
CA THR A 61 5.89 -7.19 -9.76
C THR A 61 4.85 -7.12 -8.63
N LEU A 62 3.60 -6.91 -9.00
CA LEU A 62 2.51 -6.95 -8.02
C LEU A 62 2.43 -8.32 -7.34
N LYS A 63 2.76 -9.38 -8.04
CA LYS A 63 2.77 -10.72 -7.48
C LYS A 63 3.78 -10.85 -6.34
N HIS A 64 5.00 -10.32 -6.53
CA HIS A 64 6.01 -10.31 -5.48
C HIS A 64 5.56 -9.49 -4.29
N ILE A 65 5.03 -8.30 -4.56
CA ILE A 65 4.56 -7.40 -3.51
C ILE A 65 3.41 -8.03 -2.74
N ALA A 66 2.47 -8.64 -3.44
CA ALA A 66 1.32 -9.30 -2.82
C ALA A 66 1.76 -10.43 -1.89
N THR A 67 2.69 -11.26 -2.36
CA THR A 67 3.22 -12.36 -1.55
C THR A 67 3.84 -11.85 -0.26
N PHE A 68 4.63 -10.78 -0.34
CA PHE A 68 5.27 -10.19 0.83
C PHE A 68 4.25 -9.55 1.77
N MET A 69 3.31 -8.77 1.23
CA MET A 69 2.35 -8.02 2.05
C MET A 69 1.32 -8.93 2.74
N THR A 70 0.92 -10.01 2.07
CA THR A 70 -0.06 -10.93 2.64
C THR A 70 0.57 -12.01 3.51
N ASN A 71 1.88 -12.16 3.45
CA ASN A 71 2.62 -13.14 4.25
C ASN A 71 3.90 -12.51 4.77
N PRO A 72 3.80 -11.61 5.76
CA PRO A 72 4.95 -10.85 6.24
C PRO A 72 6.06 -11.68 6.85
N GLY A 73 5.78 -12.93 7.23
CA GLY A 73 6.81 -13.84 7.74
C GLY A 73 7.58 -14.57 6.66
N ALA A 74 7.23 -14.40 5.40
CA ALA A 74 7.89 -15.10 4.30
C ALA A 74 9.29 -14.57 4.05
N ARG A 75 10.23 -15.48 3.87
CA ARG A 75 11.63 -15.12 3.61
C ARG A 75 11.90 -14.63 2.20
N ILE A 76 10.90 -14.73 1.33
CA ILE A 76 10.99 -14.20 -0.03
C ILE A 76 11.34 -12.71 0.00
N GLY A 77 10.79 -11.96 0.97
CA GLY A 77 11.07 -10.55 1.11
C GLY A 77 12.55 -10.29 1.33
N ASP A 78 13.21 -11.09 2.19
CA ASP A 78 14.64 -10.96 2.45
C ASP A 78 15.46 -11.30 1.21
N ALA A 79 15.09 -12.39 0.54
CA ALA A 79 15.83 -12.87 -0.63
C ALA A 79 15.77 -11.85 -1.78
N LEU A 80 14.70 -11.10 -1.88
CA LEU A 80 14.51 -10.09 -2.93
C LEU A 80 14.89 -8.68 -2.47
N GLY A 81 15.31 -8.51 -1.21
CA GLY A 81 15.63 -7.20 -0.67
C GLY A 81 14.42 -6.35 -0.35
N LEU A 82 13.22 -6.92 -0.34
CA LEU A 82 12.01 -6.16 -0.08
C LEU A 82 11.95 -5.63 1.35
N ASN A 83 12.46 -6.40 2.32
CA ASN A 83 12.45 -5.97 3.71
C ASN A 83 13.24 -4.69 3.91
N GLU A 84 14.39 -4.57 3.26
CA GLU A 84 15.21 -3.37 3.35
C GLU A 84 14.47 -2.16 2.82
N ILE A 85 13.82 -2.30 1.67
CA ILE A 85 13.04 -1.21 1.06
C ILE A 85 11.87 -0.82 1.95
N LEU A 86 11.15 -1.79 2.49
CA LEU A 86 10.00 -1.54 3.33
C LEU A 86 10.39 -0.93 4.67
N ASP A 87 11.49 -1.40 5.27
CA ASP A 87 12.00 -0.83 6.51
C ASP A 87 12.39 0.62 6.32
N GLU A 88 13.11 0.94 5.26
CA GLU A 88 13.48 2.30 4.94
C GLU A 88 12.26 3.20 4.79
N HIS A 89 11.22 2.68 4.12
CA HIS A 89 10.02 3.45 3.82
C HIS A 89 9.07 3.55 5.02
N TRP A 90 8.89 2.44 5.76
CA TRP A 90 7.87 2.35 6.80
C TRP A 90 8.40 2.63 8.20
N SER A 91 9.63 2.24 8.49
CA SER A 91 10.21 2.51 9.82
C SER A 91 10.36 3.98 10.09
N SER A 92 10.74 4.76 9.09
CA SER A 92 10.90 6.21 9.24
C SER A 92 9.55 6.91 9.45
N THR A 93 8.44 6.29 9.06
CA THR A 93 7.11 6.87 9.22
C THR A 93 6.35 6.33 10.43
N ALA A 94 6.82 5.24 11.01
CA ALA A 94 6.17 4.59 12.16
C ALA A 94 6.52 5.23 13.50
N ARG A 95 7.43 6.15 13.51
CA ARG A 95 7.88 6.80 14.74
C ARG A 95 7.10 8.05 15.10
#